data_66147741112bc52ddd8c85e0358d26d3
#
_entry.id   66147741112bc52ddd8c85e0358d26d3
#
_cell.length_a   1.000
_cell.length_b   1.000
_cell.length_c   1.000
_cell.angle_alpha   90.00
_cell.angle_beta   90.00
_cell.angle_gamma   90.00
#
_symmetry.space_group_name_H-M   'P 1'
#
loop_
_entity.id
_entity.type
_entity.pdbx_description
1 polymer ?
#
loop_
_entity_poly.entity_id
_entity_poly.type
_entity_poly.pdbx_seq_one_letter_code
_entity_poly.pdbx_strand_id
1 'polypeptide(L)'
;MDSSKNFARRKSTRYVAKVNSREYPPKLLISCAAKYAIGIELPSKDFSGGSEANNFLRKLGFVVLESRKKISIKHNDDRCKACKIKFLLMLKAAFGEAYSTAKRTIPTRLEEHLDSLHYPTLKKLLKKLENQRGRKKFSKKKNLAPCDFYLPKYDTIVEFDETQHFTQSRMLALKAYPAELQLGFNKERWIQLCKQLNAQDNSPEYRDEQRAWYDALRDLSGSRIVRVYSKDFRWCTLNPKLKKDISTFKKFVNLSVFKKKMKEVETFELARLVINGDWSGQASNCKKILFRACNQISAFQKARCLVTCGGFLRVESVDQIRASSPNISNMELQMVIKLKVENAARTFLTNSLLKRLRKHFEYISLGIDTYKSKISETTNYIKEDHAELIVLVNLKTLRCFTTGKIYPTSNQARHLIRYDDLQSHFVSVAGERILILGCHDLTIFSPRGNAKAGLERSAIIRKFRKIAKAFKPTIVLQHPHTTVKAKTWAQQWAEIRRDLPSVKTYTSAGSYSSEDSGWKTKSSLESCLRHTKLGEVLDIVVPVHF
;
A
#
# COMPACT_ATOMS: atom_id res chain seq x y z
N MET A 1 -11.07 21.28 65.65
CA MET A 1 -10.08 21.08 64.54
C MET A 1 -10.24 22.11 63.42
N ASP A 2 -10.75 23.26 63.69
CA ASP A 2 -11.05 24.27 62.65
C ASP A 2 -10.39 25.61 62.90
N SER A 3 -9.07 25.66 63.00
CA SER A 3 -8.36 26.91 62.82
C SER A 3 -7.94 27.02 61.35
N SER A 4 -8.72 27.74 60.58
CA SER A 4 -8.65 27.85 59.10
C SER A 4 -7.27 28.27 58.54
N LYS A 5 -6.41 28.88 59.31
CA LYS A 5 -5.07 29.33 58.87
C LYS A 5 -4.03 28.22 58.78
N ASN A 6 -4.14 27.12 59.54
CA ASN A 6 -3.19 26.00 59.46
C ASN A 6 -3.56 24.94 58.39
N PHE A 7 -4.83 24.88 58.01
CA PHE A 7 -5.33 23.92 57.06
C PHE A 7 -4.82 24.17 55.63
N ALA A 8 -4.71 25.44 55.25
CA ALA A 8 -4.28 25.84 53.91
C ALA A 8 -2.79 25.54 53.62
N ARG A 9 -1.94 25.56 54.63
CA ARG A 9 -0.48 25.33 54.50
C ARG A 9 -0.07 23.86 54.43
N ARG A 10 -0.94 22.90 54.80
CA ARG A 10 -0.62 21.46 54.93
C ARG A 10 -1.48 20.58 54.02
N LYS A 11 -1.94 21.09 52.85
CA LYS A 11 -2.71 20.30 51.90
C LYS A 11 -1.93 19.10 51.40
N SER A 12 -2.50 17.89 51.57
CA SER A 12 -1.93 16.67 50.95
C SER A 12 -1.99 16.78 49.44
N THR A 13 -0.94 16.31 48.80
CA THR A 13 -0.85 16.35 47.32
C THR A 13 -1.39 15.07 46.68
N ARG A 14 -1.50 13.95 47.40
CA ARG A 14 -1.83 12.65 46.79
C ARG A 14 -2.85 11.82 47.59
N TYR A 15 -2.89 11.90 48.90
CA TYR A 15 -3.76 11.04 49.72
C TYR A 15 -4.61 11.88 50.68
N VAL A 16 -5.82 11.41 50.97
CA VAL A 16 -6.72 11.96 51.97
C VAL A 16 -7.24 10.86 52.88
N ALA A 17 -7.30 11.13 54.18
CA ALA A 17 -7.96 10.27 55.16
C ALA A 17 -9.38 10.78 55.39
N LYS A 18 -10.37 9.88 55.41
CA LYS A 18 -11.77 10.24 55.72
C LYS A 18 -12.05 10.11 57.18
N VAL A 19 -12.61 11.15 57.80
CA VAL A 19 -13.09 11.17 59.18
C VAL A 19 -14.47 11.88 59.16
N ASN A 20 -15.51 11.19 59.59
CA ASN A 20 -16.88 11.72 59.65
C ASN A 20 -17.29 12.48 58.39
N SER A 21 -17.14 11.81 57.22
CA SER A 21 -17.47 12.38 55.89
C SER A 21 -16.60 13.56 55.43
N ARG A 22 -15.63 14.00 56.20
CA ARG A 22 -14.67 15.07 55.84
C ARG A 22 -13.32 14.45 55.44
N GLU A 23 -12.62 15.12 54.56
CA GLU A 23 -11.32 14.69 54.01
C GLU A 23 -10.19 15.52 54.63
N TYR A 24 -9.19 14.84 55.18
CA TYR A 24 -8.03 15.45 55.83
C TYR A 24 -6.73 14.94 55.23
N PRO A 25 -5.68 15.76 55.13
CA PRO A 25 -4.35 15.31 54.82
C PRO A 25 -3.86 14.28 55.86
N PRO A 26 -3.41 13.07 55.47
CA PRO A 26 -2.99 12.03 56.44
C PRO A 26 -1.98 12.52 57.49
N LYS A 27 -0.99 13.27 57.03
CA LYS A 27 0.08 13.79 57.90
C LYS A 27 -0.43 14.83 58.87
N LEU A 28 -1.37 15.67 58.45
CA LEU A 28 -2.01 16.63 59.35
C LEU A 28 -2.88 15.94 60.39
N LEU A 29 -3.62 14.92 60.00
CA LEU A 29 -4.47 14.15 60.92
C LEU A 29 -3.64 13.53 62.04
N ILE A 30 -2.51 12.88 61.70
CA ILE A 30 -1.57 12.29 62.69
C ILE A 30 -0.99 13.38 63.61
N SER A 31 -0.51 14.48 63.04
CA SER A 31 0.07 15.59 63.77
C SER A 31 -0.88 16.18 64.81
N CYS A 32 -2.15 16.44 64.39
CA CYS A 32 -3.19 16.94 65.27
C CYS A 32 -3.63 15.90 66.33
N ALA A 33 -3.76 14.62 65.93
CA ALA A 33 -4.12 13.53 66.87
C ALA A 33 -3.12 13.36 67.99
N ALA A 34 -1.83 13.51 67.71
CA ALA A 34 -0.77 13.42 68.70
C ALA A 34 -0.92 14.45 69.83
N LYS A 35 -1.44 15.66 69.51
CA LYS A 35 -1.73 16.69 70.54
C LYS A 35 -2.73 16.22 71.58
N TYR A 36 -3.69 15.39 71.19
CA TYR A 36 -4.69 14.85 72.12
C TYR A 36 -4.19 13.59 72.84
N ALA A 37 -3.29 12.83 72.21
CA ALA A 37 -2.77 11.60 72.79
C ALA A 37 -1.58 11.80 73.74
N ILE A 38 -0.69 12.74 73.43
CA ILE A 38 0.56 12.97 74.19
C ILE A 38 0.80 14.45 74.56
N GLY A 39 -0.18 15.31 74.37
CA GLY A 39 -0.11 16.72 74.75
C GLY A 39 0.66 17.64 73.78
N ILE A 40 1.33 17.08 72.77
CA ILE A 40 2.22 17.82 71.86
C ILE A 40 1.80 17.55 70.41
N GLU A 41 1.65 18.61 69.57
CA GLU A 41 1.46 18.46 68.15
C GLU A 41 2.78 18.07 67.49
N LEU A 42 2.82 16.90 66.79
CA LEU A 42 4.00 16.44 66.12
C LEU A 42 4.38 17.33 64.93
N PRO A 43 5.58 17.92 64.91
CA PRO A 43 6.04 18.70 63.78
C PRO A 43 6.09 17.85 62.50
N SER A 44 5.73 18.41 61.37
CA SER A 44 5.71 17.66 60.11
C SER A 44 7.08 17.20 59.62
N LYS A 45 8.17 17.71 60.19
CA LYS A 45 9.56 17.28 59.91
C LYS A 45 9.95 15.97 60.61
N ASP A 46 9.25 15.60 61.68
CA ASP A 46 9.65 14.53 62.59
C ASP A 46 9.16 13.13 62.16
N PHE A 47 8.35 13.06 61.09
CA PHE A 47 7.91 11.79 60.51
C PHE A 47 7.66 11.91 59.01
N SER A 48 7.78 10.77 58.27
CA SER A 48 7.59 10.74 56.87
C SER A 48 6.10 10.81 56.48
N GLY A 49 5.82 11.44 55.34
CA GLY A 49 4.50 11.41 54.70
C GLY A 49 4.37 10.19 53.78
N GLY A 50 3.33 10.20 52.95
CA GLY A 50 3.15 9.15 51.93
C GLY A 50 2.81 7.78 52.53
N SER A 51 3.56 6.74 52.17
CA SER A 51 3.27 5.36 52.58
C SER A 51 3.27 5.14 54.09
N GLU A 52 4.16 5.76 54.82
CA GLU A 52 4.27 5.60 56.27
C GLU A 52 3.02 6.14 56.99
N ALA A 53 2.69 7.41 56.79
CA ALA A 53 1.51 8.04 57.37
C ALA A 53 0.22 7.35 56.93
N ASN A 54 0.13 6.93 55.68
CA ASN A 54 -1.05 6.26 55.14
C ASN A 54 -1.23 4.86 55.76
N ASN A 55 -0.16 4.09 55.90
CA ASN A 55 -0.20 2.74 56.49
C ASN A 55 -0.49 2.80 57.98
N PHE A 56 0.06 3.79 58.70
CA PHE A 56 -0.26 4.02 60.09
C PHE A 56 -1.76 4.29 60.29
N LEU A 57 -2.36 5.19 59.51
CA LEU A 57 -3.78 5.49 59.62
C LEU A 57 -4.67 4.29 59.21
N ARG A 58 -4.26 3.51 58.22
CA ARG A 58 -5.00 2.28 57.83
C ARG A 58 -4.97 1.23 58.96
N LYS A 59 -3.81 1.07 59.66
CA LYS A 59 -3.71 0.18 60.83
C LYS A 59 -4.63 0.61 61.96
N LEU A 60 -4.93 1.90 62.06
CA LEU A 60 -5.88 2.44 63.05
C LEU A 60 -7.34 2.45 62.53
N GLY A 61 -7.63 1.81 61.39
CA GLY A 61 -8.98 1.66 60.83
C GLY A 61 -9.48 2.86 59.99
N PHE A 62 -8.63 3.85 59.74
CA PHE A 62 -9.04 4.97 58.88
C PHE A 62 -9.01 4.63 57.38
N VAL A 63 -10.01 5.08 56.66
CA VAL A 63 -10.07 4.98 55.21
C VAL A 63 -9.19 6.05 54.59
N VAL A 64 -8.04 5.62 54.02
CA VAL A 64 -7.11 6.50 53.32
C VAL A 64 -7.25 6.27 51.82
N LEU A 65 -7.79 7.25 51.08
CA LEU A 65 -8.02 7.25 49.67
C LEU A 65 -6.94 8.06 48.92
N GLU A 66 -6.66 7.68 47.71
CA GLU A 66 -5.90 8.54 46.81
C GLU A 66 -6.79 9.72 46.40
N SER A 67 -6.36 10.92 46.77
CA SER A 67 -7.08 12.15 46.38
C SER A 67 -7.22 12.14 44.87
N ARG A 68 -8.44 12.05 44.36
CA ARG A 68 -8.71 12.38 42.95
C ARG A 68 -8.48 13.89 42.81
N LYS A 69 -7.20 14.31 42.78
CA LYS A 69 -6.91 15.63 42.30
C LYS A 69 -7.64 15.79 40.97
N LYS A 70 -8.50 16.78 40.85
CA LYS A 70 -8.59 17.55 39.61
C LYS A 70 -7.15 17.98 39.33
N ILE A 71 -6.43 17.17 38.54
CA ILE A 71 -5.15 17.57 38.00
C ILE A 71 -5.49 18.84 37.24
N SER A 72 -5.20 20.00 37.79
CA SER A 72 -5.07 21.21 37.00
C SER A 72 -3.85 20.91 36.11
N ILE A 73 -4.11 20.36 34.96
CA ILE A 73 -3.09 20.03 33.98
C ILE A 73 -2.55 21.38 33.58
N LYS A 74 -1.39 21.75 34.16
CA LYS A 74 -0.63 22.88 33.62
C LYS A 74 -0.32 22.51 32.20
N HIS A 75 -0.95 23.22 31.28
CA HIS A 75 -0.68 23.11 29.88
C HIS A 75 0.78 23.51 29.67
N ASN A 76 1.64 22.52 29.41
CA ASN A 76 3.04 22.76 29.11
C ASN A 76 3.16 22.86 27.58
N ASP A 77 3.42 24.06 27.08
CA ASP A 77 3.26 24.45 25.68
C ASP A 77 4.09 23.62 24.68
N ASP A 78 5.20 23.02 25.07
CA ASP A 78 6.09 22.37 24.09
C ASP A 78 6.01 20.85 24.03
N ARG A 79 5.66 20.15 25.11
CA ARG A 79 5.55 18.66 25.13
C ARG A 79 4.50 18.19 26.12
N CYS A 80 3.30 18.70 25.98
CA CYS A 80 2.22 18.41 26.93
C CYS A 80 1.76 16.94 26.80
N LYS A 81 2.28 16.07 27.68
CA LYS A 81 1.85 14.65 27.76
C LYS A 81 0.34 14.51 27.91
N ALA A 82 -0.29 15.41 28.67
CA ALA A 82 -1.73 15.41 28.86
C ALA A 82 -2.49 15.74 27.57
N CYS A 83 -1.93 16.60 26.70
CA CYS A 83 -2.47 16.84 25.37
C CYS A 83 -2.45 15.57 24.51
N LYS A 84 -1.33 14.83 24.46
CA LYS A 84 -1.26 13.57 23.70
C LYS A 84 -2.22 12.51 24.24
N ILE A 85 -2.33 12.35 25.56
CA ILE A 85 -3.31 11.42 26.16
C ILE A 85 -4.75 11.82 25.80
N LYS A 86 -5.08 13.09 25.96
CA LYS A 86 -6.41 13.60 25.64
C LYS A 86 -6.71 13.48 24.13
N PHE A 87 -5.72 13.74 23.29
CA PHE A 87 -5.83 13.61 21.85
C PHE A 87 -6.18 12.17 21.45
N LEU A 88 -5.55 11.16 22.05
CA LEU A 88 -5.92 9.75 21.83
C LEU A 88 -7.37 9.45 22.23
N LEU A 89 -7.81 9.98 23.39
CA LEU A 89 -9.20 9.81 23.82
C LEU A 89 -10.19 10.50 22.87
N MET A 90 -9.83 11.64 22.33
CA MET A 90 -10.63 12.35 21.33
C MET A 90 -10.65 11.59 19.99
N LEU A 91 -9.53 11.01 19.55
CA LEU A 91 -9.50 10.12 18.37
C LEU A 91 -10.47 8.95 18.54
N LYS A 92 -10.44 8.28 19.70
CA LYS A 92 -11.37 7.18 20.02
C LYS A 92 -12.84 7.62 19.99
N ALA A 93 -13.15 8.77 20.59
CA ALA A 93 -14.51 9.30 20.62
C ALA A 93 -15.00 9.76 19.24
N ALA A 94 -14.11 10.31 18.41
CA ALA A 94 -14.46 10.88 17.12
C ALA A 94 -14.51 9.84 15.98
N PHE A 95 -13.64 8.83 16.00
CA PHE A 95 -13.38 7.95 14.87
C PHE A 95 -13.45 6.45 15.23
N GLY A 96 -13.65 6.11 16.50
CA GLY A 96 -13.67 4.72 16.99
C GLY A 96 -12.30 4.25 17.45
N GLU A 97 -11.91 3.03 17.06
CA GLU A 97 -10.67 2.43 17.49
C GLU A 97 -9.44 3.26 17.09
N ALA A 98 -8.57 3.56 18.07
CA ALA A 98 -7.35 4.32 17.88
C ALA A 98 -6.24 3.81 18.82
N TYR A 99 -5.03 3.71 18.31
CA TYR A 99 -3.84 3.27 19.06
C TYR A 99 -2.78 4.37 19.10
N SER A 100 -2.07 4.48 20.21
CA SER A 100 -0.83 5.25 20.30
C SER A 100 0.36 4.35 20.03
N THR A 101 1.45 4.92 19.53
CA THR A 101 2.74 4.22 19.31
C THR A 101 2.62 2.95 18.45
N ALA A 102 1.77 2.97 17.44
CA ALA A 102 1.63 1.84 16.52
C ALA A 102 2.89 1.64 15.69
N LYS A 103 3.42 0.40 15.70
CA LYS A 103 4.60 0.04 14.91
C LYS A 103 4.19 -0.18 13.45
N ARG A 104 4.74 0.64 12.56
CA ARG A 104 4.77 0.40 11.11
C ARG A 104 6.22 0.34 10.68
N THR A 105 6.60 -0.75 10.02
CA THR A 105 7.98 -0.94 9.57
C THR A 105 8.20 -0.11 8.32
N ILE A 106 8.80 1.07 8.48
CA ILE A 106 9.23 1.94 7.38
C ILE A 106 10.76 2.03 7.49
N PRO A 107 11.50 1.49 6.52
CA PRO A 107 12.95 1.57 6.50
C PRO A 107 13.44 3.01 6.41
N THR A 108 14.65 3.28 6.90
CA THR A 108 15.20 4.64 6.87
C THR A 108 16.26 4.86 5.80
N ARG A 109 16.76 3.80 5.18
CA ARG A 109 17.74 3.88 4.10
C ARG A 109 17.04 4.04 2.75
N LEU A 110 17.58 4.90 1.90
CA LEU A 110 17.00 5.18 0.58
C LEU A 110 16.90 3.92 -0.30
N GLU A 111 17.90 3.04 -0.23
CA GLU A 111 18.00 1.83 -1.05
C GLU A 111 16.85 0.84 -0.76
N GLU A 112 16.26 0.91 0.42
CA GLU A 112 15.12 0.07 0.80
C GLU A 112 13.77 0.58 0.25
N HIS A 113 13.79 1.72 -0.47
CA HIS A 113 12.63 2.35 -1.11
C HIS A 113 12.67 2.32 -2.65
N LEU A 114 13.56 1.55 -3.25
CA LEU A 114 13.71 1.44 -4.71
C LEU A 114 12.38 1.17 -5.42
N ASP A 115 11.50 0.41 -4.79
CA ASP A 115 10.19 0.02 -5.32
C ASP A 115 9.08 1.06 -5.06
N SER A 116 9.40 2.16 -4.39
CA SER A 116 8.43 3.21 -4.10
C SER A 116 8.19 4.08 -5.33
N LEU A 117 6.92 4.37 -5.62
CA LEU A 117 6.54 5.38 -6.63
C LEU A 117 7.26 6.72 -6.39
N HIS A 118 7.58 7.02 -5.13
CA HIS A 118 8.22 8.25 -4.71
C HIS A 118 9.75 8.17 -4.60
N TYR A 119 10.37 7.06 -5.04
CA TYR A 119 11.83 6.90 -4.98
C TYR A 119 12.61 8.07 -5.62
N PRO A 120 12.26 8.56 -6.84
CA PRO A 120 12.95 9.70 -7.44
C PRO A 120 12.88 10.96 -6.58
N THR A 121 11.70 11.20 -5.97
CA THR A 121 11.48 12.31 -5.03
C THR A 121 12.32 12.14 -3.77
N LEU A 122 12.32 10.95 -3.17
CA LEU A 122 13.11 10.64 -1.97
C LEU A 122 14.60 10.80 -2.24
N LYS A 123 15.11 10.33 -3.39
CA LYS A 123 16.51 10.49 -3.81
C LYS A 123 16.92 11.97 -3.93
N LYS A 124 16.08 12.76 -4.62
CA LYS A 124 16.30 14.22 -4.77
C LYS A 124 16.28 14.94 -3.42
N LEU A 125 15.35 14.56 -2.55
CA LEU A 125 15.17 15.14 -1.23
C LEU A 125 16.34 14.80 -0.31
N LEU A 126 16.78 13.54 -0.25
CA LEU A 126 17.93 13.14 0.56
C LEU A 126 19.16 13.94 0.17
N LYS A 127 19.46 14.03 -1.15
CA LYS A 127 20.59 14.83 -1.66
C LYS A 127 20.51 16.30 -1.25
N LYS A 128 19.31 16.91 -1.26
CA LYS A 128 19.11 18.29 -0.80
C LYS A 128 19.39 18.46 0.69
N LEU A 129 18.95 17.52 1.52
CA LEU A 129 19.18 17.54 2.96
C LEU A 129 20.66 17.31 3.30
N GLU A 130 21.33 16.41 2.58
CA GLU A 130 22.77 16.16 2.74
C GLU A 130 23.61 17.40 2.38
N ASN A 131 23.21 18.11 1.33
CA ASN A 131 23.92 19.32 0.86
C ASN A 131 23.66 20.54 1.77
N GLN A 132 22.59 20.56 2.57
CA GLN A 132 22.20 21.72 3.38
C GLN A 132 23.30 22.12 4.37
N ARG A 133 23.90 21.16 5.07
CA ARG A 133 25.03 21.38 6.00
C ARG A 133 26.21 20.44 5.73
N GLY A 134 26.26 19.80 4.56
CA GLY A 134 27.40 18.99 4.10
C GLY A 134 27.53 17.60 4.72
N ARG A 135 26.60 17.15 5.56
CA ARG A 135 26.67 15.82 6.17
C ARG A 135 25.99 14.74 5.36
N LYS A 136 26.74 13.71 5.03
CA LYS A 136 26.23 12.45 4.46
C LYS A 136 25.93 11.44 5.56
N LYS A 137 24.88 10.60 5.38
CA LYS A 137 24.52 9.47 6.29
C LYS A 137 24.07 9.90 7.70
N PHE A 138 23.15 10.82 7.83
CA PHE A 138 22.55 11.20 9.11
C PHE A 138 21.47 10.22 9.61
N SER A 139 21.01 9.27 8.78
CA SER A 139 20.07 8.22 9.20
C SER A 139 20.81 7.13 10.00
N LYS A 140 20.49 7.00 11.29
CA LYS A 140 21.16 6.08 12.21
C LYS A 140 20.37 4.80 12.53
N LYS A 141 19.05 4.82 12.36
CA LYS A 141 18.16 3.70 12.69
C LYS A 141 17.83 2.90 11.45
N LYS A 142 17.59 1.59 11.60
CA LYS A 142 17.14 0.72 10.51
C LYS A 142 15.71 1.06 10.06
N ASN A 143 14.82 1.30 11.03
CA ASN A 143 13.41 1.63 10.79
C ASN A 143 13.02 2.90 11.53
N LEU A 144 11.95 3.57 11.04
CA LEU A 144 11.35 4.70 11.72
C LEU A 144 10.81 4.30 13.11
N ALA A 145 10.76 5.28 13.99
CA ALA A 145 10.05 5.14 15.26
C ALA A 145 8.55 4.87 15.01
N PRO A 146 7.83 4.28 16.00
CA PRO A 146 6.38 4.17 15.93
C PRO A 146 5.73 5.52 15.63
N CYS A 147 4.59 5.52 14.93
CA CYS A 147 3.79 6.72 14.71
C CYS A 147 3.12 7.17 16.02
N ASP A 148 2.79 8.46 16.14
CA ASP A 148 2.11 8.98 17.33
C ASP A 148 0.76 8.29 17.55
N PHE A 149 -0.09 8.22 16.50
CA PHE A 149 -1.39 7.56 16.57
C PHE A 149 -1.72 6.86 15.25
N TYR A 150 -2.57 5.82 15.34
CA TYR A 150 -3.07 5.06 14.21
C TYR A 150 -4.55 4.76 14.35
N LEU A 151 -5.29 4.96 13.28
CA LEU A 151 -6.72 4.71 13.13
C LEU A 151 -6.94 3.49 12.21
N PRO A 152 -7.14 2.26 12.73
CA PRO A 152 -7.21 1.05 11.92
C PRO A 152 -8.35 1.08 10.88
N LYS A 153 -9.53 1.53 11.31
CA LYS A 153 -10.72 1.65 10.45
C LYS A 153 -10.47 2.50 9.20
N TYR A 154 -9.58 3.47 9.29
CA TYR A 154 -9.29 4.43 8.22
C TYR A 154 -7.93 4.16 7.56
N ASP A 155 -7.18 3.17 8.05
CA ASP A 155 -5.77 2.93 7.71
C ASP A 155 -4.96 4.23 7.67
N THR A 156 -5.11 5.05 8.70
CA THR A 156 -4.58 6.41 8.74
C THR A 156 -3.65 6.60 9.93
N ILE A 157 -2.46 7.11 9.65
CA ILE A 157 -1.51 7.59 10.65
C ILE A 157 -1.88 9.03 11.00
N VAL A 158 -1.88 9.36 12.29
CA VAL A 158 -2.03 10.74 12.75
C VAL A 158 -0.76 11.12 13.52
N GLU A 159 -0.04 12.10 13.01
CA GLU A 159 1.17 12.65 13.63
C GLU A 159 0.85 13.96 14.35
N PHE A 160 1.40 14.10 15.54
CA PHE A 160 1.21 15.27 16.40
C PHE A 160 2.51 16.08 16.40
N ASP A 161 2.63 16.98 15.39
CA ASP A 161 3.83 17.76 15.18
C ASP A 161 4.01 18.81 16.26
N GLU A 162 5.10 18.70 17.00
CA GLU A 162 5.53 19.68 18.00
C GLU A 162 6.39 20.77 17.33
N THR A 163 6.63 21.90 18.00
CA THR A 163 7.42 23.04 17.47
C THR A 163 8.74 22.61 16.82
N GLN A 164 9.41 21.62 17.37
CA GLN A 164 10.68 21.10 16.85
C GLN A 164 10.60 20.43 15.46
N HIS A 165 9.40 20.19 14.92
CA HIS A 165 9.22 19.68 13.56
C HIS A 165 9.28 20.78 12.49
N PHE A 166 9.18 22.06 12.89
CA PHE A 166 9.10 23.18 11.96
C PHE A 166 10.46 23.87 11.76
N THR A 167 11.38 23.14 11.12
CA THR A 167 12.76 23.56 10.86
C THR A 167 12.96 23.97 9.41
N GLN A 168 14.09 24.61 9.09
CA GLN A 168 14.51 24.89 7.72
C GLN A 168 14.64 23.61 6.89
N SER A 169 15.18 22.55 7.47
CA SER A 169 15.30 21.24 6.80
C SER A 169 13.92 20.65 6.46
N ARG A 170 12.93 20.81 7.35
CA ARG A 170 11.55 20.40 7.08
C ARG A 170 10.92 21.21 5.95
N MET A 171 11.11 22.52 5.95
CA MET A 171 10.63 23.39 4.86
C MET A 171 11.20 22.97 3.51
N LEU A 172 12.50 22.68 3.46
CA LEU A 172 13.19 22.25 2.24
C LEU A 172 12.63 20.91 1.75
N ALA A 173 12.32 19.98 2.66
CA ALA A 173 11.68 18.72 2.34
C ALA A 173 10.26 18.91 1.76
N LEU A 174 9.42 19.69 2.41
CA LEU A 174 8.03 19.96 1.97
C LEU A 174 7.97 20.61 0.58
N LYS A 175 8.89 21.52 0.27
CA LYS A 175 9.00 22.15 -1.06
C LYS A 175 9.39 21.17 -2.17
N ALA A 176 9.97 20.01 -1.82
CA ALA A 176 10.35 18.98 -2.78
C ALA A 176 9.26 17.94 -3.04
N TYR A 177 8.15 17.99 -2.31
CA TYR A 177 7.04 17.04 -2.48
C TYR A 177 6.33 17.28 -3.82
N PRO A 178 5.89 16.19 -4.50
CA PRO A 178 5.09 16.30 -5.71
C PRO A 178 3.81 17.12 -5.48
N ALA A 179 3.38 17.86 -6.50
CA ALA A 179 2.17 18.68 -6.41
C ALA A 179 0.90 17.82 -6.24
N GLU A 180 0.89 16.64 -6.88
CA GLU A 180 -0.21 15.67 -6.88
C GLU A 180 -0.29 14.83 -5.60
N LEU A 181 0.70 14.95 -4.69
CA LEU A 181 0.73 14.17 -3.45
C LEU A 181 -0.43 14.57 -2.53
N GLN A 182 -1.33 13.63 -2.28
CA GLN A 182 -2.44 13.83 -1.35
C GLN A 182 -1.95 13.76 0.09
N LEU A 183 -1.93 14.90 0.76
CA LEU A 183 -1.56 15.05 2.15
C LEU A 183 -2.80 15.33 3.01
N GLY A 184 -2.91 14.70 4.17
CA GLY A 184 -3.95 14.99 5.16
C GLY A 184 -3.65 16.24 6.01
N PHE A 185 -2.84 17.15 5.49
CA PHE A 185 -2.52 18.44 6.07
C PHE A 185 -2.23 19.47 4.97
N ASN A 186 -2.35 20.75 5.29
CA ASN A 186 -2.08 21.83 4.35
C ASN A 186 -0.57 22.07 4.26
N LYS A 187 0.06 21.65 3.14
CA LYS A 187 1.50 21.77 2.91
C LYS A 187 2.02 23.21 2.98
N GLU A 188 1.29 24.14 2.43
CA GLU A 188 1.63 25.55 2.40
C GLU A 188 1.65 26.14 3.81
N ARG A 189 0.67 25.78 4.63
CA ARG A 189 0.64 26.14 6.06
C ARG A 189 1.84 25.57 6.82
N TRP A 190 2.21 24.30 6.58
CA TRP A 190 3.39 23.71 7.23
C TRP A 190 4.68 24.40 6.80
N ILE A 191 4.78 24.81 5.53
CA ILE A 191 5.92 25.63 5.03
C ILE A 191 5.93 27.00 5.74
N GLN A 192 4.80 27.66 5.91
CA GLN A 192 4.70 28.92 6.64
C GLN A 192 5.10 28.76 8.11
N LEU A 193 4.64 27.72 8.78
CA LEU A 193 5.04 27.42 10.16
C LEU A 193 6.56 27.18 10.27
N CYS A 194 7.17 26.52 9.31
CA CYS A 194 8.63 26.36 9.28
C CYS A 194 9.35 27.71 9.15
N LYS A 195 8.83 28.66 8.35
CA LYS A 195 9.38 30.01 8.23
C LYS A 195 9.22 30.82 9.51
N GLN A 196 8.03 30.76 10.12
CA GLN A 196 7.69 31.57 11.31
C GLN A 196 8.40 31.08 12.57
N LEU A 197 8.43 29.77 12.78
CA LEU A 197 8.97 29.17 14.00
C LEU A 197 10.47 28.99 13.90
N ASN A 198 11.00 28.74 12.70
CA ASN A 198 12.41 28.53 12.40
C ASN A 198 13.12 27.71 13.50
N ALA A 199 12.49 26.64 13.94
CA ALA A 199 12.96 25.82 15.04
C ALA A 199 14.33 25.21 14.70
N GLN A 200 15.16 25.04 15.71
CA GLN A 200 16.48 24.41 15.59
C GLN A 200 16.59 23.31 16.64
N ASP A 201 17.02 22.12 16.21
CA ASP A 201 17.32 20.99 17.08
C ASP A 201 18.61 20.32 16.61
N ASN A 202 19.72 20.73 17.23
CA ASN A 202 21.06 20.24 16.91
C ASN A 202 21.60 19.24 17.94
N SER A 203 20.75 18.69 18.79
CA SER A 203 21.15 17.69 19.77
C SER A 203 20.44 16.34 19.51
N PRO A 204 21.13 15.38 18.89
CA PRO A 204 22.49 15.40 18.33
C PRO A 204 22.62 16.26 17.08
N GLU A 205 23.86 16.55 16.65
CA GLU A 205 24.10 17.25 15.39
C GLU A 205 23.31 16.69 14.20
N TYR A 206 22.85 17.57 13.30
CA TYR A 206 22.04 17.23 12.12
C TYR A 206 20.68 16.58 12.45
N ARG A 207 20.19 16.81 13.67
CA ARG A 207 18.88 16.29 14.10
C ARG A 207 17.74 16.81 13.23
N ASP A 208 17.86 18.05 12.73
CA ASP A 208 16.86 18.68 11.87
C ASP A 208 16.74 17.97 10.52
N GLU A 209 17.87 17.67 9.86
CA GLU A 209 17.89 16.93 8.60
C GLU A 209 17.39 15.51 8.79
N GLN A 210 17.81 14.85 9.88
CA GLN A 210 17.35 13.51 10.21
C GLN A 210 15.83 13.46 10.41
N ARG A 211 15.28 14.42 11.15
CA ARG A 211 13.84 14.52 11.39
C ARG A 211 13.09 14.82 10.10
N ALA A 212 13.55 15.79 9.32
CA ALA A 212 12.95 16.13 8.03
C ALA A 212 12.94 14.95 7.06
N TRP A 213 14.00 14.14 7.05
CA TRP A 213 14.09 12.90 6.29
C TRP A 213 13.07 11.86 6.78
N TYR A 214 12.99 11.63 8.09
CA TYR A 214 12.06 10.66 8.67
C TYR A 214 10.59 11.04 8.46
N ASP A 215 10.28 12.33 8.58
CA ASP A 215 8.95 12.86 8.26
C ASP A 215 8.61 12.67 6.78
N ALA A 216 9.56 12.92 5.88
CA ALA A 216 9.37 12.71 4.45
C ALA A 216 9.17 11.24 4.09
N LEU A 217 9.96 10.33 4.66
CA LEU A 217 9.76 8.89 4.48
C LEU A 217 8.36 8.46 4.91
N ARG A 218 7.86 9.01 5.99
CA ARG A 218 6.51 8.71 6.49
C ARG A 218 5.44 9.28 5.56
N ASP A 219 5.58 10.54 5.15
CA ASP A 219 4.61 11.21 4.26
C ASP A 219 4.55 10.57 2.86
N LEU A 220 5.67 10.02 2.38
CA LEU A 220 5.81 9.39 1.06
C LEU A 220 5.71 7.85 1.11
N SER A 221 5.35 7.26 2.25
CA SER A 221 5.24 5.80 2.43
C SER A 221 4.04 5.15 1.75
N GLY A 222 3.18 5.94 1.10
CA GLY A 222 1.90 5.48 0.54
C GLY A 222 0.80 5.28 1.59
N SER A 223 1.08 5.52 2.89
CA SER A 223 0.08 5.52 3.96
C SER A 223 -0.69 6.83 3.98
N ARG A 224 -1.96 6.78 4.40
CA ARG A 224 -2.72 8.01 4.67
C ARG A 224 -2.17 8.67 5.94
N ILE A 225 -1.76 9.92 5.84
CA ILE A 225 -1.16 10.66 6.96
C ILE A 225 -1.89 11.97 7.17
N VAL A 226 -2.35 12.16 8.39
CA VAL A 226 -2.85 13.45 8.89
C VAL A 226 -1.80 14.00 9.85
N ARG A 227 -1.47 15.29 9.71
CA ARG A 227 -0.60 15.98 10.65
C ARG A 227 -1.38 17.10 11.34
N VAL A 228 -1.17 17.22 12.64
CA VAL A 228 -1.79 18.23 13.49
C VAL A 228 -0.70 18.94 14.27
N TYR A 229 -0.71 20.25 14.26
CA TYR A 229 0.24 21.03 15.07
C TYR A 229 -0.18 21.07 16.52
N SER A 230 0.73 20.77 17.43
CA SER A 230 0.47 20.67 18.87
C SER A 230 -0.10 21.94 19.49
N LYS A 231 0.23 23.12 18.93
CA LYS A 231 -0.22 24.43 19.41
C LYS A 231 -1.48 24.97 18.70
N ASP A 232 -2.07 24.24 17.77
CA ASP A 232 -3.30 24.65 17.10
C ASP A 232 -4.49 24.74 18.07
N PHE A 233 -4.42 23.99 19.15
CA PHE A 233 -5.49 23.97 20.14
C PHE A 233 -4.96 23.51 21.52
N ARG A 234 -5.65 23.89 22.59
CA ARG A 234 -5.40 23.35 23.94
C ARG A 234 -6.05 21.98 24.08
N TRP A 235 -5.48 20.97 23.44
CA TRP A 235 -6.03 19.62 23.32
C TRP A 235 -6.43 18.99 24.65
N CYS A 236 -5.70 19.29 25.74
CA CYS A 236 -5.99 18.79 27.08
C CYS A 236 -7.31 19.30 27.67
N THR A 237 -7.90 20.37 27.14
CA THR A 237 -9.17 20.93 27.62
C THR A 237 -10.41 20.25 27.02
N LEU A 238 -10.25 19.50 25.92
CA LEU A 238 -11.35 18.81 25.25
C LEU A 238 -11.93 17.68 26.11
N ASN A 239 -13.25 17.52 26.04
CA ASN A 239 -13.97 16.44 26.71
C ASN A 239 -14.52 15.43 25.69
N PRO A 240 -14.04 14.16 25.67
CA PRO A 240 -14.47 13.15 24.71
C PRO A 240 -15.95 12.72 24.87
N LYS A 241 -16.63 13.18 25.91
CA LYS A 241 -18.07 12.93 26.11
C LYS A 241 -18.96 14.03 25.54
N LEU A 242 -18.41 15.20 25.19
CA LEU A 242 -19.18 16.34 24.68
C LEU A 242 -19.22 16.37 23.17
N LYS A 243 -20.41 16.31 22.56
CA LYS A 243 -20.61 16.37 21.10
C LYS A 243 -19.96 17.59 20.46
N LYS A 244 -20.02 18.76 21.12
CA LYS A 244 -19.39 20.00 20.66
C LYS A 244 -17.88 19.85 20.53
N ASP A 245 -17.21 19.26 21.53
CA ASP A 245 -15.76 19.08 21.53
C ASP A 245 -15.32 18.04 20.48
N ILE A 246 -16.09 16.96 20.31
CA ILE A 246 -15.88 15.98 19.25
C ILE A 246 -16.01 16.63 17.86
N SER A 247 -17.03 17.48 17.66
CA SER A 247 -17.22 18.21 16.40
C SER A 247 -16.06 19.16 16.11
N THR A 248 -15.62 19.92 17.12
CA THR A 248 -14.44 20.81 17.03
C THR A 248 -13.19 20.02 16.69
N PHE A 249 -12.95 18.90 17.38
CA PHE A 249 -11.79 18.02 17.13
C PHE A 249 -11.75 17.49 15.70
N LYS A 250 -12.90 17.08 15.15
CA LYS A 250 -13.01 16.59 13.77
C LYS A 250 -12.63 17.62 12.71
N LYS A 251 -12.71 18.93 13.01
CA LYS A 251 -12.26 19.99 12.08
C LYS A 251 -10.74 20.01 11.94
N PHE A 252 -10.01 19.72 13.01
CA PHE A 252 -8.55 19.66 13.00
C PHE A 252 -8.04 18.33 12.42
N VAL A 253 -8.61 17.20 12.83
CA VAL A 253 -8.30 15.89 12.29
C VAL A 253 -9.22 15.63 11.10
N ASN A 254 -8.96 16.36 10.01
CA ASN A 254 -9.81 16.30 8.84
C ASN A 254 -9.51 15.07 7.98
N LEU A 255 -10.25 13.99 8.21
CA LEU A 255 -10.21 12.80 7.36
C LEU A 255 -11.00 13.00 6.05
N SER A 256 -11.68 14.13 5.86
CA SER A 256 -12.48 14.39 4.64
C SER A 256 -11.62 14.56 3.39
N VAL A 257 -10.34 14.94 3.54
CA VAL A 257 -9.37 14.94 2.44
C VAL A 257 -9.28 13.55 1.81
N PHE A 258 -9.49 12.50 2.62
CA PHE A 258 -9.54 11.11 2.17
C PHE A 258 -10.97 10.63 1.92
N LYS A 259 -12.01 11.42 2.28
CA LYS A 259 -13.43 11.06 2.18
C LYS A 259 -13.95 11.02 0.75
N LYS A 260 -13.35 11.71 -0.21
CA LYS A 260 -13.75 11.59 -1.61
C LYS A 260 -13.59 10.15 -2.14
N LYS A 261 -12.85 9.29 -1.38
CA LYS A 261 -12.66 7.85 -1.67
C LYS A 261 -13.25 6.89 -0.62
N MET A 262 -13.93 7.37 0.43
CA MET A 262 -14.49 6.49 1.48
C MET A 262 -15.94 6.09 1.25
N LYS A 263 -16.60 6.55 0.17
CA LYS A 263 -17.99 6.20 -0.08
C LYS A 263 -18.19 4.91 -0.85
N GLU A 264 -17.18 4.40 -1.52
CA GLU A 264 -17.26 3.09 -2.18
C GLU A 264 -15.88 2.49 -2.25
N VAL A 265 -15.77 1.19 -2.00
CA VAL A 265 -14.60 0.41 -2.43
C VAL A 265 -14.51 0.68 -3.92
N GLU A 266 -13.46 1.39 -4.35
CA GLU A 266 -13.26 1.69 -5.76
C GLU A 266 -13.08 0.36 -6.48
N THR A 267 -14.14 -0.09 -7.13
CA THR A 267 -14.18 -1.40 -7.77
C THR A 267 -13.88 -1.21 -9.25
N PHE A 268 -12.76 -1.74 -9.69
CA PHE A 268 -12.40 -1.78 -11.10
C PHE A 268 -12.87 -3.11 -11.71
N GLU A 269 -13.26 -3.10 -12.96
CA GLU A 269 -13.50 -4.35 -13.68
C GLU A 269 -12.21 -5.15 -13.83
N LEU A 270 -11.11 -4.48 -14.19
CA LEU A 270 -9.81 -5.08 -14.40
C LEU A 270 -8.71 -4.30 -13.70
N ALA A 271 -7.66 -5.01 -13.32
CA ALA A 271 -6.35 -4.44 -13.06
C ALA A 271 -5.34 -5.06 -14.02
N ARG A 272 -4.39 -4.29 -14.51
CA ARG A 272 -3.29 -4.83 -15.29
C ARG A 272 -1.96 -4.55 -14.64
N LEU A 273 -1.11 -5.55 -14.65
CA LEU A 273 0.26 -5.46 -14.20
C LEU A 273 1.16 -5.15 -15.40
N VAL A 274 1.74 -3.97 -15.42
CA VAL A 274 2.72 -3.56 -16.42
C VAL A 274 4.11 -3.60 -15.81
N ILE A 275 4.95 -4.47 -16.33
CA ILE A 275 6.33 -4.60 -15.90
C ILE A 275 7.16 -3.58 -16.69
N ASN A 276 7.80 -2.64 -15.98
CA ASN A 276 8.65 -1.63 -16.60
C ASN A 276 10.12 -2.05 -16.47
N GLY A 277 10.66 -2.61 -17.56
CA GLY A 277 11.99 -3.18 -17.68
C GLY A 277 11.99 -4.57 -18.30
N ASP A 278 13.18 -5.17 -18.44
CA ASP A 278 13.36 -6.49 -19.02
C ASP A 278 12.82 -7.60 -18.11
N TRP A 279 12.19 -8.59 -18.73
CA TRP A 279 11.48 -9.62 -18.02
C TRP A 279 11.90 -11.04 -18.38
N SER A 280 12.35 -11.81 -17.40
CA SER A 280 12.85 -13.18 -17.58
C SER A 280 11.80 -14.27 -17.35
N GLY A 281 10.71 -13.99 -16.66
CA GLY A 281 9.65 -14.97 -16.33
C GLY A 281 10.03 -15.98 -15.24
N GLN A 282 11.12 -15.76 -14.48
CA GLN A 282 11.52 -16.64 -13.38
C GLN A 282 10.54 -16.54 -12.21
N ALA A 283 10.12 -17.70 -11.65
CA ALA A 283 9.09 -17.78 -10.62
C ALA A 283 9.39 -16.93 -9.35
N SER A 284 10.65 -16.85 -8.93
CA SER A 284 11.07 -16.01 -7.80
C SER A 284 10.82 -14.53 -8.04
N ASN A 285 11.14 -14.06 -9.25
CA ASN A 285 10.94 -12.68 -9.68
C ASN A 285 9.47 -12.37 -9.87
N CYS A 286 8.69 -13.29 -10.44
CA CYS A 286 7.22 -13.16 -10.56
C CYS A 286 6.57 -12.94 -9.19
N LYS A 287 6.97 -13.71 -8.16
CA LYS A 287 6.46 -13.53 -6.79
C LYS A 287 6.80 -12.14 -6.24
N LYS A 288 8.04 -11.68 -6.41
CA LYS A 288 8.47 -10.33 -5.97
C LYS A 288 7.62 -9.24 -6.63
N ILE A 289 7.41 -9.33 -7.94
CA ILE A 289 6.60 -8.37 -8.70
C ILE A 289 5.14 -8.35 -8.21
N LEU A 290 4.51 -9.51 -8.00
CA LEU A 290 3.14 -9.54 -7.47
C LEU A 290 3.04 -9.00 -6.05
N PHE A 291 4.04 -9.24 -5.19
CA PHE A 291 4.09 -8.62 -3.87
C PHE A 291 4.20 -7.09 -3.96
N ARG A 292 5.05 -6.59 -4.86
CA ARG A 292 5.18 -5.14 -5.12
C ARG A 292 3.86 -4.55 -5.65
N ALA A 293 3.23 -5.22 -6.61
CA ALA A 293 1.93 -4.82 -7.14
C ALA A 293 0.87 -4.70 -6.03
N CYS A 294 0.74 -5.71 -5.17
CA CYS A 294 -0.19 -5.67 -4.04
C CYS A 294 0.13 -4.54 -3.04
N ASN A 295 1.40 -4.15 -2.89
CA ASN A 295 1.78 -3.05 -2.00
C ASN A 295 1.46 -1.66 -2.58
N GLN A 296 1.34 -1.53 -3.90
CA GLN A 296 0.96 -0.28 -4.58
C GLN A 296 -0.55 -0.03 -4.55
N ILE A 297 -1.35 -1.08 -4.36
CA ILE A 297 -2.80 -0.97 -4.35
C ILE A 297 -3.27 -0.52 -2.97
N SER A 298 -4.12 0.50 -2.93
CA SER A 298 -4.78 0.94 -1.71
C SER A 298 -5.67 -0.18 -1.13
N ALA A 299 -5.77 -0.27 0.20
CA ALA A 299 -6.65 -1.23 0.87
C ALA A 299 -8.14 -1.11 0.46
N PHE A 300 -8.50 0.01 -0.16
CA PHE A 300 -9.86 0.32 -0.63
C PHE A 300 -10.05 0.15 -2.14
N GLN A 301 -9.02 -0.29 -2.85
CA GLN A 301 -9.10 -0.59 -4.27
C GLN A 301 -9.22 -2.08 -4.47
N LYS A 302 -10.20 -2.49 -5.25
CA LYS A 302 -10.42 -3.87 -5.68
C LYS A 302 -10.61 -3.90 -7.19
N ALA A 303 -10.18 -4.98 -7.79
CA ALA A 303 -10.50 -5.28 -9.18
C ALA A 303 -10.95 -6.72 -9.29
N ARG A 304 -11.82 -7.01 -10.24
CA ARG A 304 -12.30 -8.38 -10.44
C ARG A 304 -11.15 -9.30 -10.88
N CYS A 305 -10.35 -8.87 -11.84
CA CYS A 305 -9.27 -9.68 -12.39
C CYS A 305 -7.98 -8.88 -12.54
N LEU A 306 -6.87 -9.46 -12.06
CA LEU A 306 -5.51 -8.99 -12.34
C LEU A 306 -4.98 -9.68 -13.60
N VAL A 307 -4.53 -8.90 -14.60
CA VAL A 307 -4.00 -9.39 -15.87
C VAL A 307 -2.49 -9.17 -15.92
N THR A 308 -1.73 -10.19 -16.30
CA THR A 308 -0.26 -10.14 -16.45
C THR A 308 0.16 -10.21 -17.92
N CYS A 309 1.43 -9.93 -18.22
CA CYS A 309 1.96 -10.06 -19.59
C CYS A 309 2.05 -11.53 -20.05
N GLY A 310 2.18 -11.75 -21.36
CA GLY A 310 2.61 -13.03 -21.93
C GLY A 310 3.99 -13.39 -21.42
N GLY A 311 4.23 -14.68 -21.12
CA GLY A 311 5.48 -15.13 -20.51
C GLY A 311 5.78 -14.50 -19.15
N PHE A 312 4.76 -14.08 -18.42
CA PHE A 312 4.92 -13.60 -17.05
C PHE A 312 5.59 -14.65 -16.17
N LEU A 313 5.18 -15.90 -16.30
CA LEU A 313 5.80 -17.06 -15.69
C LEU A 313 6.32 -17.99 -16.78
N ARG A 314 7.46 -18.62 -16.59
CA ARG A 314 8.00 -19.64 -17.49
C ARG A 314 8.08 -20.99 -16.80
N VAL A 315 7.74 -22.03 -17.59
CA VAL A 315 7.80 -23.44 -17.18
C VAL A 315 8.79 -24.21 -18.06
N GLU A 316 8.99 -25.50 -17.80
CA GLU A 316 9.86 -26.39 -18.56
C GLU A 316 9.75 -26.20 -20.08
N SER A 317 10.84 -26.39 -20.83
CA SER A 317 10.82 -26.37 -22.29
C SER A 317 10.03 -27.56 -22.87
N VAL A 318 9.53 -27.40 -24.09
CA VAL A 318 8.83 -28.49 -24.81
C VAL A 318 9.75 -29.71 -24.98
N ASP A 319 11.05 -29.48 -25.24
CA ASP A 319 12.03 -30.56 -25.41
C ASP A 319 12.22 -31.36 -24.12
N GLN A 320 12.24 -30.72 -22.96
CA GLN A 320 12.25 -31.40 -21.66
C GLN A 320 11.00 -32.27 -21.44
N ILE A 321 9.83 -31.75 -21.87
CA ILE A 321 8.58 -32.51 -21.78
C ILE A 321 8.60 -33.73 -22.70
N ARG A 322 9.07 -33.57 -23.93
CA ARG A 322 9.24 -34.69 -24.88
C ARG A 322 10.26 -35.72 -24.40
N ALA A 323 11.36 -35.28 -23.83
CA ALA A 323 12.37 -36.19 -23.26
C ALA A 323 11.81 -37.09 -22.16
N SER A 324 10.83 -36.60 -21.40
CA SER A 324 10.13 -37.38 -20.39
C SER A 324 9.07 -38.35 -20.96
N SER A 325 8.72 -38.21 -22.27
CA SER A 325 7.69 -39.00 -22.96
C SER A 325 8.02 -39.08 -24.47
N PRO A 326 9.00 -39.89 -24.90
CA PRO A 326 9.57 -39.84 -26.27
C PRO A 326 8.58 -40.07 -27.42
N ASN A 327 7.52 -40.84 -27.20
CA ASN A 327 6.54 -41.22 -28.24
C ASN A 327 5.21 -40.44 -28.12
N ILE A 328 5.21 -39.29 -27.48
CA ILE A 328 3.99 -38.49 -27.25
C ILE A 328 3.45 -37.91 -28.58
N SER A 329 2.18 -38.12 -28.86
CA SER A 329 1.51 -37.47 -29.98
C SER A 329 1.35 -35.98 -29.75
N ASN A 330 1.15 -35.19 -30.80
CA ASN A 330 0.93 -33.73 -30.67
C ASN A 330 -0.27 -33.39 -29.81
N MET A 331 -1.35 -34.19 -29.87
CA MET A 331 -2.55 -33.95 -29.05
C MET A 331 -2.28 -34.26 -27.57
N GLU A 332 -1.59 -35.32 -27.26
CA GLU A 332 -1.16 -35.65 -25.90
C GLU A 332 -0.18 -34.63 -25.36
N LEU A 333 0.76 -34.16 -26.18
CA LEU A 333 1.71 -33.11 -25.83
C LEU A 333 0.98 -31.82 -25.42
N GLN A 334 -0.04 -31.39 -26.18
CA GLN A 334 -0.88 -30.23 -25.81
C GLN A 334 -1.55 -30.44 -24.44
N MET A 335 -2.09 -31.65 -24.17
CA MET A 335 -2.69 -31.97 -22.87
C MET A 335 -1.69 -31.95 -21.74
N VAL A 336 -0.50 -32.55 -21.93
CA VAL A 336 0.58 -32.57 -20.92
C VAL A 336 1.06 -31.14 -20.62
N ILE A 337 1.30 -30.33 -21.64
CA ILE A 337 1.68 -28.92 -21.47
C ILE A 337 0.59 -28.18 -20.67
N LYS A 338 -0.67 -28.36 -21.00
CA LYS A 338 -1.80 -27.75 -20.27
C LYS A 338 -1.76 -28.10 -18.78
N LEU A 339 -1.68 -29.39 -18.47
CA LEU A 339 -1.64 -29.88 -17.09
C LEU A 339 -0.43 -29.33 -16.32
N LYS A 340 0.76 -29.32 -16.94
CA LYS A 340 1.97 -28.76 -16.34
C LYS A 340 1.82 -27.26 -16.06
N VAL A 341 1.26 -26.49 -16.98
CA VAL A 341 1.03 -25.05 -16.85
C VAL A 341 -0.01 -24.75 -15.76
N GLU A 342 -1.11 -25.51 -15.70
CA GLU A 342 -2.10 -25.36 -14.62
C GLU A 342 -1.53 -25.72 -13.25
N ASN A 343 -0.73 -26.79 -13.17
CA ASN A 343 -0.06 -27.16 -11.93
C ASN A 343 0.97 -26.11 -11.51
N ALA A 344 1.74 -25.59 -12.45
CA ALA A 344 2.67 -24.48 -12.20
C ALA A 344 1.95 -23.24 -11.68
N ALA A 345 0.80 -22.87 -12.27
CA ALA A 345 0.00 -21.75 -11.80
C ALA A 345 -0.47 -21.95 -10.34
N ARG A 346 -0.98 -23.15 -10.00
CA ARG A 346 -1.43 -23.48 -8.63
C ARG A 346 -0.27 -23.46 -7.63
N THR A 347 0.86 -24.07 -7.97
CA THR A 347 2.05 -24.14 -7.10
C THR A 347 2.68 -22.77 -6.91
N PHE A 348 2.69 -21.94 -7.96
CA PHE A 348 3.17 -20.57 -7.93
C PHE A 348 2.37 -19.71 -6.95
N LEU A 349 1.05 -19.88 -6.89
CA LEU A 349 0.12 -19.16 -6.02
C LEU A 349 0.17 -19.69 -4.58
N THR A 350 1.31 -19.52 -3.90
CA THR A 350 1.48 -19.93 -2.49
C THR A 350 0.47 -19.28 -1.55
N ASN A 351 0.23 -19.88 -0.39
CA ASN A 351 -0.71 -19.37 0.61
C ASN A 351 -0.42 -17.91 1.01
N SER A 352 0.85 -17.52 1.12
CA SER A 352 1.24 -16.15 1.45
C SER A 352 0.88 -15.16 0.33
N LEU A 353 1.07 -15.56 -0.93
CA LEU A 353 0.71 -14.76 -2.09
C LEU A 353 -0.81 -14.67 -2.26
N LEU A 354 -1.53 -15.80 -2.13
CA LEU A 354 -2.99 -15.85 -2.17
C LEU A 354 -3.62 -14.95 -1.11
N LYS A 355 -3.10 -14.96 0.12
CA LYS A 355 -3.60 -14.09 1.20
C LYS A 355 -3.51 -12.61 0.84
N ARG A 356 -2.51 -12.20 0.06
CA ARG A 356 -2.36 -10.81 -0.40
C ARG A 356 -3.24 -10.52 -1.62
N LEU A 357 -3.20 -11.36 -2.65
CA LEU A 357 -4.00 -11.17 -3.87
C LEU A 357 -5.50 -11.14 -3.59
N ARG A 358 -6.02 -12.03 -2.74
CA ARG A 358 -7.44 -12.10 -2.35
C ARG A 358 -7.98 -10.84 -1.66
N LYS A 359 -7.11 -9.97 -1.17
CA LYS A 359 -7.54 -8.67 -0.62
C LYS A 359 -8.03 -7.71 -1.70
N HIS A 360 -7.53 -7.88 -2.93
CA HIS A 360 -7.71 -6.94 -4.02
C HIS A 360 -8.37 -7.56 -5.25
N PHE A 361 -8.27 -8.88 -5.45
CA PHE A 361 -8.68 -9.56 -6.68
C PHE A 361 -9.49 -10.84 -6.40
N GLU A 362 -10.42 -11.13 -7.32
CA GLU A 362 -11.16 -12.40 -7.35
C GLU A 362 -10.48 -13.42 -8.29
N TYR A 363 -9.92 -12.92 -9.39
CA TYR A 363 -9.23 -13.70 -10.40
C TYR A 363 -7.84 -13.14 -10.68
N ILE A 364 -6.96 -14.00 -11.16
CA ILE A 364 -5.71 -13.60 -11.80
C ILE A 364 -5.58 -14.31 -13.15
N SER A 365 -5.23 -13.56 -14.20
CA SER A 365 -4.94 -14.08 -15.52
C SER A 365 -3.44 -14.04 -15.77
N LEU A 366 -2.81 -15.20 -15.81
CA LEU A 366 -1.37 -15.39 -15.91
C LEU A 366 -0.98 -15.77 -17.34
N GLY A 367 -0.08 -15.02 -17.98
CA GLY A 367 0.60 -15.46 -19.19
C GLY A 367 1.74 -16.40 -18.81
N ILE A 368 1.70 -17.64 -19.30
CA ILE A 368 2.68 -18.68 -18.96
C ILE A 368 3.25 -19.27 -20.24
N ASP A 369 4.56 -19.14 -20.42
CA ASP A 369 5.28 -19.69 -21.57
C ASP A 369 6.16 -20.88 -21.16
N THR A 370 6.40 -21.80 -22.10
CA THR A 370 7.50 -22.75 -21.96
C THR A 370 8.84 -22.04 -22.18
N TYR A 371 9.90 -22.51 -21.53
CA TYR A 371 11.25 -21.99 -21.76
C TYR A 371 11.68 -22.20 -23.22
N LYS A 372 12.44 -21.23 -23.74
CA LYS A 372 13.08 -21.23 -25.05
C LYS A 372 14.58 -21.09 -24.79
N SER A 373 15.38 -22.14 -25.03
CA SER A 373 16.80 -22.16 -24.67
C SER A 373 17.69 -21.50 -25.74
N LYS A 374 17.20 -21.37 -26.98
CA LYS A 374 18.03 -20.86 -28.09
C LYS A 374 17.24 -19.82 -28.90
N ILE A 375 17.52 -18.55 -28.65
CA ILE A 375 17.26 -17.48 -29.60
C ILE A 375 18.49 -17.35 -30.47
N SER A 376 18.37 -17.54 -31.79
CA SER A 376 19.47 -17.27 -32.71
C SER A 376 19.84 -15.80 -32.62
N GLU A 377 21.06 -15.50 -32.18
CA GLU A 377 21.57 -14.13 -32.02
C GLU A 377 21.57 -13.33 -33.35
N THR A 378 21.61 -14.02 -34.49
CA THR A 378 21.72 -13.40 -35.82
C THR A 378 20.40 -13.19 -36.55
N THR A 379 19.31 -13.91 -36.19
CA THR A 379 18.07 -13.92 -37.01
C THR A 379 16.79 -13.64 -36.23
N ASN A 380 16.82 -13.57 -34.93
CA ASN A 380 15.61 -13.47 -34.07
C ASN A 380 14.54 -14.55 -34.32
N TYR A 381 14.93 -15.67 -34.99
CA TYR A 381 14.03 -16.80 -35.20
C TYR A 381 14.06 -17.76 -34.01
N ILE A 382 12.89 -18.11 -33.53
CA ILE A 382 12.72 -19.15 -32.51
C ILE A 382 12.90 -20.49 -33.25
N LYS A 383 13.96 -21.25 -32.94
CA LYS A 383 14.27 -22.55 -33.53
C LYS A 383 13.75 -23.74 -32.72
N GLU A 384 13.10 -23.49 -31.59
CA GLU A 384 12.66 -24.55 -30.67
C GLU A 384 11.14 -24.53 -30.55
N ASP A 385 10.55 -25.70 -30.41
CA ASP A 385 9.16 -25.85 -30.13
C ASP A 385 8.82 -25.17 -28.78
N HIS A 386 7.77 -24.40 -28.76
CA HIS A 386 7.34 -23.66 -27.57
C HIS A 386 5.82 -23.48 -27.53
N ALA A 387 5.30 -23.28 -26.35
CA ALA A 387 3.91 -22.96 -26.13
C ALA A 387 3.76 -21.63 -25.38
N GLU A 388 2.75 -20.83 -25.75
CA GLU A 388 2.36 -19.59 -25.08
C GLU A 388 0.92 -19.76 -24.61
N LEU A 389 0.72 -19.93 -23.28
CA LEU A 389 -0.57 -20.20 -22.69
C LEU A 389 -1.00 -19.07 -21.75
N ILE A 390 -2.29 -19.02 -21.51
CA ILE A 390 -2.89 -18.13 -20.53
C ILE A 390 -3.75 -18.97 -19.58
N VAL A 391 -3.59 -18.74 -18.27
CA VAL A 391 -4.37 -19.41 -17.24
C VAL A 391 -5.12 -18.34 -16.43
N LEU A 392 -6.43 -18.32 -16.56
CA LEU A 392 -7.30 -17.55 -15.68
C LEU A 392 -7.61 -18.40 -14.44
N VAL A 393 -7.18 -17.94 -13.27
CA VAL A 393 -7.33 -18.64 -12.00
C VAL A 393 -8.31 -17.92 -11.10
N ASN A 394 -9.31 -18.63 -10.60
CA ASN A 394 -10.14 -18.17 -9.49
C ASN A 394 -9.33 -18.25 -8.19
N LEU A 395 -9.03 -17.12 -7.57
CA LEU A 395 -8.17 -17.08 -6.39
C LEU A 395 -8.77 -17.74 -5.16
N LYS A 396 -10.11 -17.88 -5.08
CA LYS A 396 -10.77 -18.54 -3.96
C LYS A 396 -10.73 -20.07 -4.08
N THR A 397 -11.06 -20.60 -5.27
CA THR A 397 -11.23 -22.05 -5.50
C THR A 397 -10.03 -22.71 -6.17
N LEU A 398 -9.08 -21.92 -6.72
CA LEU A 398 -7.97 -22.35 -7.57
C LEU A 398 -8.40 -23.10 -8.84
N ARG A 399 -9.66 -22.93 -9.26
CA ARG A 399 -10.13 -23.43 -10.57
C ARG A 399 -9.43 -22.63 -11.68
N CYS A 400 -8.89 -23.37 -12.63
CA CYS A 400 -8.18 -22.83 -13.79
C CYS A 400 -9.04 -22.90 -15.05
N PHE A 401 -8.94 -21.90 -15.91
CA PHE A 401 -9.42 -21.87 -17.28
C PHE A 401 -8.20 -21.57 -18.15
N THR A 402 -7.83 -22.53 -19.01
CA THR A 402 -6.56 -22.48 -19.73
C THR A 402 -6.82 -22.42 -21.23
N THR A 403 -6.20 -21.45 -21.89
CA THR A 403 -6.16 -21.32 -23.35
C THR A 403 -4.74 -21.07 -23.82
N GLY A 404 -4.51 -21.08 -25.11
CA GLY A 404 -3.19 -20.83 -25.71
C GLY A 404 -3.27 -19.88 -26.90
N LYS A 405 -2.12 -19.39 -27.33
CA LYS A 405 -2.02 -18.52 -28.49
C LYS A 405 -2.44 -19.25 -29.77
N ILE A 406 -3.29 -18.61 -30.57
CA ILE A 406 -3.81 -19.18 -31.83
C ILE A 406 -3.09 -18.60 -33.05
N TYR A 407 -2.77 -17.28 -33.01
CA TYR A 407 -2.21 -16.57 -34.16
C TYR A 407 -0.69 -16.41 -34.03
N PRO A 408 0.11 -17.34 -34.62
CA PRO A 408 1.56 -17.23 -34.60
C PRO A 408 2.01 -16.11 -35.55
N THR A 409 3.11 -15.44 -35.20
CA THR A 409 3.83 -14.61 -36.17
C THR A 409 4.49 -15.51 -37.23
N SER A 410 4.90 -14.94 -38.38
CA SER A 410 5.62 -15.69 -39.41
C SER A 410 6.86 -16.41 -38.84
N ASN A 411 7.56 -15.79 -37.89
CA ASN A 411 8.75 -16.33 -37.26
C ASN A 411 8.47 -17.48 -36.26
N GLN A 412 7.23 -17.60 -35.81
CA GLN A 412 6.81 -18.63 -34.83
C GLN A 412 6.02 -19.77 -35.48
N ALA A 413 5.58 -19.61 -36.72
CA ALA A 413 4.59 -20.48 -37.33
C ALA A 413 4.99 -21.97 -37.37
N ARG A 414 6.31 -22.29 -37.40
CA ARG A 414 6.82 -23.66 -37.45
C ARG A 414 6.97 -24.31 -36.08
N HIS A 415 7.18 -23.50 -35.02
CA HIS A 415 7.62 -23.97 -33.70
C HIS A 415 6.63 -23.65 -32.58
N LEU A 416 5.55 -22.96 -32.87
CA LEU A 416 4.51 -22.72 -31.86
C LEU A 416 3.59 -23.94 -31.76
N ILE A 417 3.57 -24.58 -30.60
CA ILE A 417 2.54 -25.57 -30.26
C ILE A 417 1.23 -24.81 -30.06
N ARG A 418 0.36 -24.87 -31.08
CA ARG A 418 -0.93 -24.20 -31.06
C ARG A 418 -1.92 -24.98 -30.21
N TYR A 419 -2.85 -24.25 -29.61
CA TYR A 419 -3.97 -24.82 -28.90
C TYR A 419 -5.18 -24.87 -29.83
N ASP A 420 -5.63 -26.05 -30.20
CA ASP A 420 -6.67 -26.22 -31.24
C ASP A 420 -8.08 -26.02 -30.71
N ASP A 421 -8.26 -26.02 -29.37
CA ASP A 421 -9.55 -25.71 -28.75
C ASP A 421 -9.85 -24.21 -28.73
N LEU A 422 -10.46 -23.74 -29.81
CA LEU A 422 -10.86 -22.34 -29.94
C LEU A 422 -11.91 -21.92 -28.90
N GLN A 423 -12.69 -22.85 -28.34
CA GLN A 423 -13.71 -22.55 -27.33
C GLN A 423 -13.08 -22.16 -25.98
N SER A 424 -11.88 -22.66 -25.68
CA SER A 424 -11.16 -22.36 -24.45
C SER A 424 -10.89 -20.86 -24.23
N HIS A 425 -10.95 -20.04 -25.29
CA HIS A 425 -10.79 -18.60 -25.21
C HIS A 425 -12.01 -17.86 -24.64
N PHE A 426 -13.15 -18.53 -24.59
CA PHE A 426 -14.46 -17.94 -24.25
C PHE A 426 -14.92 -18.46 -22.88
N VAL A 427 -14.76 -17.66 -21.86
CA VAL A 427 -15.00 -18.05 -20.46
C VAL A 427 -16.16 -17.25 -19.89
N SER A 428 -17.18 -17.96 -19.36
CA SER A 428 -18.28 -17.33 -18.60
C SER A 428 -18.05 -17.51 -17.11
N VAL A 429 -17.82 -16.42 -16.38
CA VAL A 429 -17.58 -16.43 -14.94
C VAL A 429 -18.24 -15.24 -14.27
N ALA A 430 -18.87 -15.46 -13.14
CA ALA A 430 -19.52 -14.42 -12.32
C ALA A 430 -20.45 -13.48 -13.14
N GLY A 431 -21.19 -14.05 -14.11
CA GLY A 431 -22.10 -13.27 -14.98
C GLY A 431 -21.45 -12.54 -16.15
N GLU A 432 -20.11 -12.51 -16.22
CA GLU A 432 -19.38 -11.89 -17.32
C GLU A 432 -18.95 -12.89 -18.40
N ARG A 433 -18.89 -12.42 -19.63
CA ARG A 433 -18.41 -13.15 -20.80
C ARG A 433 -17.03 -12.62 -21.16
N ILE A 434 -16.00 -13.39 -20.85
CA ILE A 434 -14.59 -13.02 -20.99
C ILE A 434 -14.01 -13.68 -22.23
N LEU A 435 -13.40 -12.88 -23.10
CA LEU A 435 -12.56 -13.34 -24.20
C LEU A 435 -11.09 -13.17 -23.78
N ILE A 436 -10.33 -14.27 -23.84
CA ILE A 436 -8.91 -14.28 -23.47
C ILE A 436 -8.07 -14.41 -24.74
N LEU A 437 -7.10 -13.52 -24.92
CA LEU A 437 -6.24 -13.44 -26.11
C LEU A 437 -4.76 -13.46 -25.72
N GLY A 438 -3.97 -14.24 -26.46
CA GLY A 438 -2.51 -14.25 -26.36
C GLY A 438 -1.87 -13.06 -27.09
N CYS A 439 -0.55 -13.07 -27.11
CA CYS A 439 0.26 -12.14 -27.87
C CYS A 439 -0.09 -12.28 -29.36
N HIS A 440 -0.29 -11.18 -30.08
CA HIS A 440 -0.69 -11.14 -31.48
C HIS A 440 -2.09 -11.68 -31.85
N ASP A 441 -2.85 -12.31 -30.96
CA ASP A 441 -4.21 -12.79 -31.28
C ASP A 441 -5.18 -11.66 -31.64
N LEU A 442 -4.92 -10.41 -31.24
CA LEU A 442 -5.65 -9.23 -31.73
C LEU A 442 -5.63 -9.14 -33.27
N THR A 443 -4.59 -9.67 -33.91
CA THR A 443 -4.45 -9.65 -35.37
C THR A 443 -5.57 -10.44 -36.08
N ILE A 444 -6.22 -11.38 -35.40
CA ILE A 444 -7.40 -12.12 -35.87
C ILE A 444 -8.50 -11.16 -36.30
N PHE A 445 -8.65 -10.02 -35.62
CA PHE A 445 -9.67 -9.01 -35.91
C PHE A 445 -9.20 -7.92 -36.90
N SER A 446 -7.89 -7.88 -37.19
CA SER A 446 -7.29 -6.89 -38.09
C SER A 446 -7.49 -7.25 -39.57
N PRO A 447 -7.79 -6.27 -40.44
CA PRO A 447 -7.79 -6.49 -41.90
C PRO A 447 -6.45 -7.02 -42.42
N ARG A 448 -5.32 -6.60 -41.85
CA ARG A 448 -3.99 -7.10 -42.21
C ARG A 448 -3.81 -8.59 -41.90
N GLY A 449 -4.40 -9.08 -40.81
CA GLY A 449 -4.37 -10.51 -40.45
C GLY A 449 -5.00 -11.37 -41.53
N ASN A 450 -6.15 -10.92 -42.10
CA ASN A 450 -6.82 -11.61 -43.17
C ASN A 450 -6.04 -11.55 -44.49
N ALA A 451 -5.50 -10.38 -44.87
CA ALA A 451 -4.81 -10.17 -46.12
C ALA A 451 -3.51 -10.97 -46.29
N LYS A 452 -2.85 -11.32 -45.20
CA LYS A 452 -1.58 -12.07 -45.16
C LYS A 452 -1.73 -13.52 -44.70
N ALA A 453 -2.95 -13.98 -44.47
CA ALA A 453 -3.21 -15.33 -44.02
C ALA A 453 -3.29 -16.30 -45.20
N GLY A 454 -2.53 -17.39 -45.18
CA GLY A 454 -2.76 -18.54 -46.04
C GLY A 454 -4.13 -19.20 -45.75
N LEU A 455 -4.53 -20.16 -46.57
CA LEU A 455 -5.86 -20.80 -46.48
C LEU A 455 -6.23 -21.31 -45.08
N GLU A 456 -5.32 -22.01 -44.45
CA GLU A 456 -5.51 -22.57 -43.11
C GLU A 456 -5.75 -21.48 -42.02
N ARG A 457 -4.91 -20.44 -42.01
CA ARG A 457 -5.08 -19.33 -41.07
C ARG A 457 -6.37 -18.57 -41.31
N SER A 458 -6.74 -18.37 -42.56
CA SER A 458 -8.01 -17.72 -42.93
C SER A 458 -9.22 -18.49 -42.42
N ALA A 459 -9.16 -19.83 -42.43
CA ALA A 459 -10.23 -20.68 -41.90
C ALA A 459 -10.33 -20.53 -40.36
N ILE A 460 -9.21 -20.55 -39.65
CA ILE A 460 -9.13 -20.34 -38.20
C ILE A 460 -9.69 -18.95 -37.83
N ILE A 461 -9.26 -17.89 -38.52
CA ILE A 461 -9.75 -16.52 -38.31
C ILE A 461 -11.25 -16.45 -38.47
N ARG A 462 -11.81 -16.99 -39.56
CA ARG A 462 -13.27 -16.98 -39.79
C ARG A 462 -14.02 -17.74 -38.70
N LYS A 463 -13.55 -18.94 -38.31
CA LYS A 463 -14.15 -19.76 -37.25
C LYS A 463 -14.13 -19.02 -35.92
N PHE A 464 -12.98 -18.46 -35.53
CA PHE A 464 -12.82 -17.75 -34.27
C PHE A 464 -13.71 -16.51 -34.17
N ARG A 465 -13.72 -15.68 -35.22
CA ARG A 465 -14.61 -14.48 -35.28
C ARG A 465 -16.09 -14.86 -35.22
N LYS A 466 -16.51 -15.96 -35.87
CA LYS A 466 -17.89 -16.47 -35.77
C LYS A 466 -18.24 -16.84 -34.32
N ILE A 467 -17.35 -17.56 -33.61
CA ILE A 467 -17.53 -17.93 -32.19
C ILE A 467 -17.58 -16.66 -31.33
N ALA A 468 -16.66 -15.73 -31.52
CA ALA A 468 -16.60 -14.48 -30.77
C ALA A 468 -17.86 -13.63 -30.90
N LYS A 469 -18.40 -13.52 -32.13
CA LYS A 469 -19.65 -12.79 -32.39
C LYS A 469 -20.87 -13.47 -31.73
N ALA A 470 -20.92 -14.79 -31.74
CA ALA A 470 -22.00 -15.55 -31.09
C ALA A 470 -21.90 -15.45 -29.55
N PHE A 471 -20.70 -15.50 -29.00
CA PHE A 471 -20.45 -15.42 -27.56
C PHE A 471 -20.73 -14.03 -26.99
N LYS A 472 -20.56 -12.97 -27.79
CA LYS A 472 -20.77 -11.55 -27.40
C LYS A 472 -19.98 -11.21 -26.10
N PRO A 473 -18.65 -11.27 -26.10
CA PRO A 473 -17.86 -10.99 -24.89
C PRO A 473 -18.11 -9.57 -24.39
N THR A 474 -18.14 -9.42 -23.06
CA THR A 474 -18.26 -8.13 -22.36
C THR A 474 -16.89 -7.61 -21.94
N ILE A 475 -15.94 -8.53 -21.70
CA ILE A 475 -14.58 -8.25 -21.25
C ILE A 475 -13.59 -8.94 -22.19
N VAL A 476 -12.48 -8.25 -22.53
CA VAL A 476 -11.37 -8.85 -23.29
C VAL A 476 -10.06 -8.68 -22.53
N LEU A 477 -9.40 -9.80 -22.25
CA LEU A 477 -8.06 -9.85 -21.64
C LEU A 477 -7.05 -10.19 -22.73
N GLN A 478 -6.00 -9.37 -22.87
CA GLN A 478 -4.92 -9.66 -23.79
C GLN A 478 -3.58 -9.69 -23.07
N HIS A 479 -2.76 -10.70 -23.39
CA HIS A 479 -1.47 -10.99 -22.79
C HIS A 479 -0.33 -10.83 -23.82
N PRO A 480 0.01 -9.60 -24.27
CA PRO A 480 1.19 -9.41 -25.10
C PRO A 480 2.46 -9.54 -24.25
N HIS A 481 3.58 -9.93 -24.88
CA HIS A 481 4.88 -9.90 -24.21
C HIS A 481 5.32 -8.45 -23.95
N THR A 482 5.12 -7.57 -24.93
CA THR A 482 5.49 -6.15 -24.84
C THR A 482 4.40 -5.23 -25.37
N THR A 483 4.33 -4.01 -24.84
CA THR A 483 3.41 -2.95 -25.30
C THR A 483 4.16 -1.64 -25.56
N VAL A 484 5.05 -1.63 -26.56
CA VAL A 484 5.93 -0.47 -26.83
C VAL A 484 5.48 0.42 -28.01
N LYS A 485 4.40 0.04 -28.75
CA LYS A 485 3.89 0.78 -29.92
C LYS A 485 2.42 1.12 -29.77
N ALA A 486 2.11 2.20 -29.08
CA ALA A 486 0.75 2.64 -28.76
C ALA A 486 -0.17 2.70 -29.98
N LYS A 487 0.28 3.30 -31.09
CA LYS A 487 -0.52 3.47 -32.32
C LYS A 487 -0.97 2.13 -32.92
N THR A 488 -0.08 1.14 -32.95
CA THR A 488 -0.40 -0.19 -33.49
C THR A 488 -1.47 -0.89 -32.66
N TRP A 489 -1.34 -0.81 -31.33
CA TRP A 489 -2.31 -1.40 -30.42
C TRP A 489 -3.67 -0.69 -30.50
N ALA A 490 -3.68 0.64 -30.56
CA ALA A 490 -4.89 1.43 -30.70
C ALA A 490 -5.70 1.03 -31.95
N GLN A 491 -5.03 0.85 -33.09
CA GLN A 491 -5.66 0.41 -34.31
C GLN A 491 -6.31 -0.98 -34.18
N GLN A 492 -5.61 -1.93 -33.59
CA GLN A 492 -6.12 -3.30 -33.41
C GLN A 492 -7.32 -3.33 -32.45
N TRP A 493 -7.28 -2.56 -31.37
CA TRP A 493 -8.39 -2.44 -30.44
C TRP A 493 -9.62 -1.75 -31.08
N ALA A 494 -9.41 -0.78 -31.94
CA ALA A 494 -10.51 -0.18 -32.71
C ALA A 494 -11.24 -1.21 -33.60
N GLU A 495 -10.51 -2.13 -34.22
CA GLU A 495 -11.07 -3.23 -35.00
C GLU A 495 -11.90 -4.21 -34.16
N ILE A 496 -11.40 -4.60 -32.97
CA ILE A 496 -12.19 -5.44 -32.05
C ILE A 496 -13.49 -4.76 -31.65
N ARG A 497 -13.46 -3.49 -31.31
CA ARG A 497 -14.65 -2.75 -30.88
C ARG A 497 -15.70 -2.68 -32.02
N ARG A 498 -15.25 -2.57 -33.27
CA ARG A 498 -16.13 -2.60 -34.43
C ARG A 498 -16.76 -3.99 -34.64
N ASP A 499 -15.97 -5.06 -34.51
CA ASP A 499 -16.41 -6.44 -34.71
C ASP A 499 -17.25 -7.00 -33.57
N LEU A 500 -16.95 -6.56 -32.35
CA LEU A 500 -17.53 -7.04 -31.08
C LEU A 500 -18.07 -5.86 -30.24
N PRO A 501 -19.18 -5.24 -30.64
CA PRO A 501 -19.74 -4.06 -29.97
C PRO A 501 -20.23 -4.33 -28.55
N SER A 502 -20.33 -5.61 -28.14
CA SER A 502 -20.66 -6.03 -26.75
C SER A 502 -19.52 -5.78 -25.77
N VAL A 503 -18.29 -5.54 -26.23
CA VAL A 503 -17.13 -5.33 -25.38
C VAL A 503 -17.22 -3.99 -24.66
N LYS A 504 -17.31 -4.03 -23.33
CA LYS A 504 -17.38 -2.87 -22.44
C LYS A 504 -16.01 -2.52 -21.87
N THR A 505 -15.22 -3.54 -21.54
CA THR A 505 -13.92 -3.38 -20.89
C THR A 505 -12.87 -4.25 -21.58
N TYR A 506 -11.69 -3.69 -21.81
CA TYR A 506 -10.54 -4.46 -22.30
C TYR A 506 -9.22 -3.94 -21.77
N THR A 507 -8.21 -4.81 -21.75
CA THR A 507 -6.83 -4.41 -21.42
C THR A 507 -5.79 -5.29 -22.10
N SER A 508 -4.65 -4.67 -22.48
CA SER A 508 -3.40 -5.35 -22.80
C SER A 508 -2.42 -5.17 -21.65
N ALA A 509 -1.94 -6.26 -21.08
CA ALA A 509 -0.94 -6.26 -20.01
C ALA A 509 0.40 -6.76 -20.56
N GLY A 510 1.20 -5.88 -21.17
CA GLY A 510 2.53 -6.22 -21.68
C GLY A 510 3.63 -5.59 -20.84
N SER A 511 4.86 -6.12 -20.92
CA SER A 511 6.02 -5.43 -20.39
C SER A 511 6.35 -4.18 -21.21
N TYR A 512 6.97 -3.21 -20.57
CA TYR A 512 7.44 -1.97 -21.20
C TYR A 512 8.91 -1.78 -20.83
N SER A 513 9.80 -1.73 -21.81
CA SER A 513 11.22 -1.41 -21.60
C SER A 513 11.52 -0.07 -22.29
N SER A 514 12.16 0.83 -21.55
CA SER A 514 12.63 2.12 -22.07
C SER A 514 14.01 2.01 -22.73
N GLU A 515 14.76 0.94 -22.45
CA GLU A 515 16.12 0.73 -22.94
C GLU A 515 16.16 -0.02 -24.27
N ASP A 516 17.24 0.11 -25.02
CA ASP A 516 17.41 -0.26 -26.42
C ASP A 516 17.12 -1.71 -26.75
N SER A 517 15.91 -2.01 -27.17
CA SER A 517 15.54 -3.29 -27.81
C SER A 517 15.45 -3.15 -29.34
N GLY A 518 16.36 -2.42 -29.98
CA GLY A 518 16.46 -2.36 -31.44
C GLY A 518 15.28 -1.71 -32.23
N TRP A 519 14.27 -1.21 -31.53
CA TRP A 519 13.09 -0.59 -32.15
C TRP A 519 13.27 0.92 -32.29
N LYS A 520 13.39 1.43 -33.51
CA LYS A 520 13.65 2.84 -33.84
C LYS A 520 12.59 3.86 -33.33
N THR A 521 11.38 3.43 -32.96
CA THR A 521 10.33 4.34 -32.47
C THR A 521 9.48 3.65 -31.39
N LYS A 522 9.72 4.01 -30.13
CA LYS A 522 8.86 3.61 -29.00
C LYS A 522 7.90 4.73 -28.63
N SER A 523 6.71 4.38 -28.23
CA SER A 523 5.76 5.31 -27.62
C SER A 523 6.09 5.46 -26.13
N SER A 524 5.76 6.61 -25.50
CA SER A 524 5.89 6.76 -24.06
C SER A 524 5.02 5.74 -23.31
N LEU A 525 5.42 5.36 -22.11
CA LEU A 525 4.65 4.46 -21.24
C LEU A 525 3.21 4.98 -21.08
N GLU A 526 3.04 6.27 -20.81
CA GLU A 526 1.73 6.89 -20.65
C GLU A 526 0.85 6.70 -21.92
N SER A 527 1.45 6.90 -23.11
CA SER A 527 0.76 6.67 -24.38
C SER A 527 0.36 5.20 -24.55
N CYS A 528 1.25 4.26 -24.22
CA CYS A 528 0.93 2.82 -24.24
C CYS A 528 -0.20 2.48 -23.28
N LEU A 529 -0.16 3.00 -22.06
CA LEU A 529 -1.21 2.77 -21.07
C LEU A 529 -2.58 3.30 -21.52
N ARG A 530 -2.61 4.49 -22.10
CA ARG A 530 -3.85 5.13 -22.59
C ARG A 530 -4.50 4.36 -23.73
N HIS A 531 -3.71 3.88 -24.69
CA HIS A 531 -4.23 3.30 -25.94
C HIS A 531 -4.50 1.79 -25.86
N THR A 532 -4.21 1.15 -24.75
CA THR A 532 -4.33 -0.31 -24.60
C THR A 532 -5.35 -0.73 -23.54
N LYS A 533 -6.27 0.17 -23.19
CA LYS A 533 -7.38 -0.12 -22.28
C LYS A 533 -8.66 0.62 -22.64
N LEU A 534 -9.78 0.08 -22.20
CA LEU A 534 -11.12 0.69 -22.21
C LEU A 534 -11.85 0.29 -20.92
N GLY A 535 -12.70 1.18 -20.42
CA GLY A 535 -13.47 0.96 -19.20
C GLY A 535 -12.65 1.18 -17.92
N GLU A 536 -13.12 0.64 -16.82
CA GLU A 536 -12.51 0.82 -15.51
C GLU A 536 -11.35 -0.17 -15.31
N VAL A 537 -10.16 0.25 -15.69
CA VAL A 537 -8.93 -0.54 -15.60
C VAL A 537 -7.89 0.16 -14.73
N LEU A 538 -7.52 -0.47 -13.63
CA LEU A 538 -6.45 -0.04 -12.73
C LEU A 538 -5.09 -0.38 -13.33
N ASP A 539 -4.24 0.62 -13.55
CA ASP A 539 -2.86 0.44 -13.99
C ASP A 539 -1.93 0.25 -12.79
N ILE A 540 -1.22 -0.87 -12.73
CA ILE A 540 -0.20 -1.18 -11.73
C ILE A 540 1.12 -1.31 -12.46
N VAL A 541 1.95 -0.27 -12.38
CA VAL A 541 3.25 -0.24 -13.05
C VAL A 541 4.34 -0.59 -12.05
N VAL A 542 5.03 -1.69 -12.26
CA VAL A 542 6.11 -2.15 -11.37
C VAL A 542 7.44 -2.10 -12.11
N PRO A 543 8.37 -1.25 -11.69
CA PRO A 543 9.71 -1.22 -12.28
C PRO A 543 10.49 -2.47 -11.90
N VAL A 544 11.24 -3.02 -12.87
CA VAL A 544 12.17 -4.12 -12.66
C VAL A 544 13.57 -3.55 -12.54
N HIS A 545 14.08 -3.48 -11.32
CA HIS A 545 15.49 -3.26 -11.02
C HIS A 545 15.94 -4.51 -10.24
N PHE A 546 16.74 -5.33 -10.88
CA PHE A 546 17.38 -6.51 -10.27
C PHE A 546 18.79 -6.17 -9.83
#